data_bc970aef0a6468a8b174bde9fb847026
#
_entry.id   bc970aef0a6468a8b174bde9fb847026
#
_cell.length_a   1.000
_cell.length_b   1.000
_cell.length_c   1.000
_cell.angle_alpha   90.00
_cell.angle_beta   90.00
_cell.angle_gamma   90.00
#
_symmetry.space_group_name_H-M   'P 1'
#
loop_
_entity.id
_entity.type
_entity.pdbx_description
1 polymer ?
#
loop_
_entity_poly.entity_id
_entity_poly.type
_entity_poly.pdbx_seq_one_letter_code
_entity_poly.pdbx_strand_id
1 'polypeptide(L)'
;MTMRYTNTAPVLFALAMIGLMPAARAAEAPQPGISSEASAAIRQMSKTLSANEFSFQARTIRVYQDDDGQPLHVFHTVKVVAHRPDQLAVHRTGDDGATDLFYDGKTVTIFGVNENKYARVDAPNNIEAMLDDVSERLNVDFPLADFLNVDPGKMFLSGVTSGRELDPVTIDGKPAQHLFFSQAGGIDLEVWLDKTEQATPQRLIVTYRLLPGQPSFIAVFSDWNFSTHPSDAEFVFQPPAGAKQVELQAPQKKESK
;
A
#
# COMPACT_ATOMS: atom_id res chain seq x y z
N MET A 1 11.48 -61.01 51.74
CA MET A 1 12.80 -60.97 52.38
C MET A 1 13.76 -60.28 51.43
N THR A 2 13.91 -59.00 51.62
CA THR A 2 15.10 -58.16 51.73
C THR A 2 16.22 -58.36 50.71
N MET A 3 16.59 -57.42 49.95
CA MET A 3 17.76 -56.59 50.24
C MET A 3 17.92 -55.44 49.21
N ARG A 4 18.05 -54.21 49.74
CA ARG A 4 18.40 -53.00 49.07
C ARG A 4 19.90 -52.97 48.82
N TYR A 5 20.30 -52.46 47.64
CA TYR A 5 21.62 -51.83 47.45
C TYR A 5 21.49 -50.47 46.78
N THR A 6 21.86 -49.46 47.55
CA THR A 6 22.12 -48.08 47.11
C THR A 6 23.48 -48.05 46.44
N ASN A 7 23.57 -47.46 45.29
CA ASN A 7 24.83 -47.05 44.69
C ASN A 7 24.74 -45.58 44.21
N THR A 8 25.40 -44.73 44.98
CA THR A 8 25.61 -43.32 44.69
C THR A 8 26.84 -43.19 43.79
N ALA A 9 26.67 -42.59 42.59
CA ALA A 9 27.78 -42.16 41.78
C ALA A 9 27.65 -40.63 41.54
N PRO A 10 28.77 -39.88 41.54
CA PRO A 10 28.75 -38.43 41.55
C PRO A 10 28.41 -37.85 40.14
N VAL A 11 27.53 -36.86 40.14
CA VAL A 11 27.16 -36.11 38.94
C VAL A 11 28.25 -35.07 38.68
N LEU A 12 28.99 -35.23 37.58
CA LEU A 12 29.86 -34.22 37.04
C LEU A 12 28.96 -33.18 36.26
N PHE A 13 28.91 -31.96 36.76
CA PHE A 13 28.35 -30.83 36.04
C PHE A 13 29.31 -30.43 34.92
N ALA A 14 29.00 -30.78 33.68
CA ALA A 14 29.60 -30.16 32.48
C ALA A 14 28.82 -28.92 32.13
N LEU A 15 29.45 -27.76 32.36
CA LEU A 15 28.93 -26.45 31.95
C LEU A 15 29.07 -26.31 30.42
N ALA A 16 28.02 -26.62 29.67
CA ALA A 16 27.98 -26.35 28.22
C ALA A 16 27.70 -24.86 28.00
N MET A 17 28.72 -24.13 27.58
CA MET A 17 28.54 -22.79 27.02
C MET A 17 27.82 -22.91 25.69
N ILE A 18 26.53 -22.65 25.69
CA ILE A 18 25.75 -22.45 24.48
C ILE A 18 26.08 -21.04 23.95
N GLY A 19 27.00 -20.97 22.99
CA GLY A 19 27.25 -19.77 22.26
C GLY A 19 25.97 -19.38 21.50
N LEU A 20 25.35 -18.23 21.81
CA LEU A 20 24.34 -17.61 20.99
C LEU A 20 24.98 -17.23 19.65
N MET A 21 24.81 -18.08 18.63
CA MET A 21 25.01 -17.65 17.25
C MET A 21 23.86 -16.72 16.89
N PRO A 22 24.12 -15.52 16.33
CA PRO A 22 23.07 -14.71 15.77
C PRO A 22 22.41 -15.51 14.64
N ALA A 23 21.11 -15.77 14.76
CA ALA A 23 20.34 -16.40 13.70
C ALA A 23 20.45 -15.48 12.46
N ALA A 24 21.22 -15.91 11.48
CA ALA A 24 21.22 -15.30 10.16
C ALA A 24 19.77 -15.39 9.65
N ARG A 25 19.15 -14.24 9.48
CA ARG A 25 17.81 -14.14 8.91
C ARG A 25 17.91 -14.71 7.51
N ALA A 26 17.39 -15.90 7.29
CA ALA A 26 17.38 -16.54 5.99
C ALA A 26 16.67 -15.57 5.02
N ALA A 27 17.35 -15.19 3.95
CA ALA A 27 16.72 -14.45 2.87
C ALA A 27 15.58 -15.31 2.34
N GLU A 28 14.37 -14.74 2.33
CA GLU A 28 13.17 -15.42 1.83
C GLU A 28 13.45 -15.90 0.40
N ALA A 29 13.22 -17.19 0.15
CA ALA A 29 13.48 -17.78 -1.18
C ALA A 29 12.59 -17.11 -2.22
N PRO A 30 13.07 -16.89 -3.47
CA PRO A 30 12.27 -16.33 -4.54
C PRO A 30 10.98 -17.13 -4.73
N GLN A 31 9.86 -16.43 -4.86
CA GLN A 31 8.59 -17.10 -5.16
C GLN A 31 8.68 -17.75 -6.54
N PRO A 32 8.16 -18.98 -6.73
CA PRO A 32 8.13 -19.61 -8.05
C PRO A 32 7.43 -18.71 -9.07
N GLY A 33 8.08 -18.48 -10.23
CA GLY A 33 7.57 -17.61 -11.30
C GLY A 33 7.99 -16.16 -11.24
N ILE A 34 8.65 -15.70 -10.16
CA ILE A 34 9.20 -14.34 -10.06
C ILE A 34 10.73 -14.40 -10.17
N SER A 35 11.32 -13.56 -11.04
CA SER A 35 12.77 -13.50 -11.17
C SER A 35 13.44 -13.00 -9.89
N SER A 36 14.71 -13.38 -9.68
CA SER A 36 15.50 -12.95 -8.52
C SER A 36 15.67 -11.43 -8.47
N GLU A 37 15.82 -10.80 -9.63
CA GLU A 37 15.99 -9.35 -9.80
C GLU A 37 14.69 -8.61 -9.40
N ALA A 38 13.55 -9.05 -9.94
CA ALA A 38 12.26 -8.47 -9.60
C ALA A 38 11.95 -8.64 -8.11
N SER A 39 12.20 -9.82 -7.54
CA SER A 39 12.03 -10.07 -6.11
C SER A 39 12.95 -9.19 -5.25
N ALA A 40 14.21 -8.99 -5.66
CA ALA A 40 15.15 -8.13 -4.94
C ALA A 40 14.72 -6.66 -4.97
N ALA A 41 14.26 -6.16 -6.12
CA ALA A 41 13.78 -4.80 -6.29
C ALA A 41 12.55 -4.52 -5.40
N ILE A 42 11.57 -5.42 -5.38
CA ILE A 42 10.39 -5.25 -4.51
C ILE A 42 10.75 -5.33 -3.02
N ARG A 43 11.68 -6.21 -2.61
CA ARG A 43 12.16 -6.21 -1.22
C ARG A 43 12.83 -4.90 -0.84
N GLN A 44 13.61 -4.31 -1.74
CA GLN A 44 14.27 -3.03 -1.49
C GLN A 44 13.25 -1.90 -1.36
N MET A 45 12.28 -1.82 -2.27
CA MET A 45 11.13 -0.90 -2.18
C MET A 45 10.39 -1.08 -0.85
N SER A 46 10.05 -2.33 -0.50
CA SER A 46 9.34 -2.64 0.75
C SER A 46 10.09 -2.14 1.98
N LYS A 47 11.41 -2.34 2.04
CA LYS A 47 12.24 -1.85 3.13
C LYS A 47 12.13 -0.33 3.32
N THR A 48 12.11 0.42 2.24
CA THR A 48 11.96 1.88 2.27
C THR A 48 10.54 2.29 2.68
N LEU A 49 9.54 1.68 2.04
CA LEU A 49 8.14 2.02 2.29
C LEU A 49 7.62 1.50 3.63
N SER A 50 8.35 0.64 4.34
CA SER A 50 8.02 0.22 5.71
C SER A 50 8.38 1.28 6.77
N ALA A 51 8.83 2.49 6.38
CA ALA A 51 9.04 3.60 7.30
C ALA A 51 7.75 3.92 8.08
N ASN A 52 7.89 4.30 9.35
CA ASN A 52 6.73 4.64 10.17
C ASN A 52 6.04 5.93 9.70
N GLU A 53 6.82 6.88 9.26
CA GLU A 53 6.36 8.21 8.82
C GLU A 53 6.86 8.47 7.41
N PHE A 54 5.98 8.85 6.52
CA PHE A 54 6.35 9.29 5.19
C PHE A 54 5.23 10.08 4.52
N SER A 55 5.59 10.82 3.50
CA SER A 55 4.63 11.46 2.61
C SER A 55 5.06 11.33 1.16
N PHE A 56 4.11 11.46 0.25
CA PHE A 56 4.36 11.53 -1.18
C PHE A 56 3.23 12.25 -1.89
N GLN A 57 3.48 12.61 -3.15
CA GLN A 57 2.45 13.03 -4.09
C GLN A 57 2.36 12.04 -5.24
N ALA A 58 1.18 11.92 -5.84
CA ALA A 58 0.98 11.17 -7.06
C ALA A 58 0.02 11.91 -8.00
N ARG A 59 0.34 11.96 -9.27
CA ARG A 59 -0.63 12.26 -10.31
C ARG A 59 -1.17 10.95 -10.83
N THR A 60 -2.48 10.78 -10.81
CA THR A 60 -3.12 9.54 -11.19
C THR A 60 -4.07 9.74 -12.36
N ILE A 61 -4.21 8.70 -13.18
CA ILE A 61 -5.15 8.62 -14.27
C ILE A 61 -5.91 7.31 -14.11
N ARG A 62 -7.22 7.37 -14.03
CA ARG A 62 -8.07 6.18 -14.11
C ARG A 62 -8.64 6.13 -15.52
N VAL A 63 -8.40 5.01 -16.19
CA VAL A 63 -8.89 4.74 -17.54
C VAL A 63 -10.01 3.71 -17.45
N TYR A 64 -11.19 4.02 -17.97
CA TYR A 64 -12.33 3.12 -18.03
C TYR A 64 -13.08 3.32 -19.35
N GLN A 65 -13.98 2.41 -19.70
CA GLN A 65 -14.86 2.60 -20.86
C GLN A 65 -16.22 3.14 -20.42
N ASP A 66 -16.78 4.01 -21.25
CA ASP A 66 -18.18 4.38 -21.15
C ASP A 66 -19.11 3.31 -21.76
N ASP A 67 -20.40 3.56 -21.77
CA ASP A 67 -21.42 2.64 -22.29
C ASP A 67 -21.28 2.40 -23.80
N ASP A 68 -20.63 3.31 -24.53
CA ASP A 68 -20.36 3.20 -25.98
C ASP A 68 -19.00 2.54 -26.28
N GLY A 69 -18.26 2.14 -25.25
CA GLY A 69 -16.94 1.52 -25.37
C GLY A 69 -15.80 2.51 -25.60
N GLN A 70 -16.01 3.82 -25.41
CA GLN A 70 -14.98 4.85 -25.53
C GLN A 70 -14.08 4.86 -24.30
N PRO A 71 -12.75 4.91 -24.45
CA PRO A 71 -11.86 5.05 -23.31
C PRO A 71 -11.94 6.47 -22.73
N LEU A 72 -12.38 6.57 -21.50
CA LEU A 72 -12.42 7.80 -20.72
C LEU A 72 -11.31 7.86 -19.70
N HIS A 73 -10.79 9.04 -19.46
CA HIS A 73 -9.68 9.30 -18.56
C HIS A 73 -10.10 10.29 -17.48
N VAL A 74 -9.89 9.95 -16.22
CA VAL A 74 -10.12 10.85 -15.09
C VAL A 74 -8.79 11.10 -14.38
N PHE A 75 -8.42 12.35 -14.27
CA PHE A 75 -7.15 12.78 -13.72
C PHE A 75 -7.30 13.26 -12.27
N HIS A 76 -6.36 12.87 -11.43
CA HIS A 76 -6.27 13.36 -10.06
C HIS A 76 -4.84 13.69 -9.68
N THR A 77 -4.71 14.59 -8.72
CA THR A 77 -3.52 14.78 -7.91
C THR A 77 -3.85 14.30 -6.49
N VAL A 78 -3.00 13.45 -5.93
CA VAL A 78 -3.16 12.88 -4.60
C VAL A 78 -1.94 13.24 -3.77
N LYS A 79 -2.15 13.78 -2.58
CA LYS A 79 -1.12 13.95 -1.55
C LYS A 79 -1.44 13.02 -0.40
N VAL A 80 -0.44 12.26 0.03
CA VAL A 80 -0.56 11.29 1.12
C VAL A 80 0.43 11.63 2.21
N VAL A 81 -0.02 11.60 3.46
CA VAL A 81 0.80 11.66 4.67
C VAL A 81 0.40 10.49 5.54
N ALA A 82 1.35 9.64 5.89
CA ALA A 82 1.12 8.46 6.71
C ALA A 82 2.00 8.48 7.95
N HIS A 83 1.40 8.14 9.09
CA HIS A 83 2.09 7.82 10.32
C HIS A 83 1.53 6.49 10.84
N ARG A 84 2.31 5.42 10.61
CA ARG A 84 1.91 4.08 11.02
C ARG A 84 1.93 3.92 12.55
N PRO A 85 1.09 3.07 13.09
CA PRO A 85 0.23 2.11 12.36
C PRO A 85 -1.16 2.65 11.99
N ASP A 86 -1.57 3.82 12.45
CA ASP A 86 -3.00 4.15 12.57
C ASP A 86 -3.36 5.62 12.24
N GLN A 87 -2.49 6.35 11.55
CA GLN A 87 -2.80 7.73 11.13
C GLN A 87 -2.54 7.92 9.64
N LEU A 88 -3.51 8.49 8.93
CA LEU A 88 -3.45 8.72 7.49
C LEU A 88 -4.19 10.00 7.12
N ALA A 89 -3.58 10.84 6.30
CA ALA A 89 -4.24 11.94 5.62
C ALA A 89 -4.04 11.81 4.11
N VAL A 90 -5.14 11.90 3.36
CA VAL A 90 -5.12 11.86 1.89
C VAL A 90 -5.91 13.04 1.36
N HIS A 91 -5.27 13.86 0.52
CA HIS A 91 -5.91 14.95 -0.19
C HIS A 91 -5.93 14.64 -1.67
N ARG A 92 -7.11 14.51 -2.25
CA ARG A 92 -7.32 14.22 -3.67
C ARG A 92 -8.05 15.37 -4.34
N THR A 93 -7.52 15.84 -5.45
CA THR A 93 -8.18 16.82 -6.34
C THR A 93 -8.13 16.32 -7.77
N GLY A 94 -9.16 16.57 -8.55
CA GLY A 94 -9.18 16.13 -9.95
C GLY A 94 -10.46 16.51 -10.68
N ASP A 95 -10.66 15.87 -11.83
CA ASP A 95 -11.75 16.18 -12.78
C ASP A 95 -13.14 15.97 -12.16
N ASP A 96 -13.26 15.07 -11.21
CA ASP A 96 -14.50 14.74 -10.49
C ASP A 96 -14.64 15.42 -9.13
N GLY A 97 -13.81 16.45 -8.88
CA GLY A 97 -13.85 17.25 -7.65
C GLY A 97 -12.70 16.99 -6.69
N ALA A 98 -12.90 17.42 -5.45
CA ALA A 98 -11.90 17.29 -4.40
C ALA A 98 -12.47 16.51 -3.19
N THR A 99 -11.66 15.61 -2.66
CA THR A 99 -12.02 14.77 -1.52
C THR A 99 -10.81 14.62 -0.60
N ASP A 100 -11.04 14.82 0.69
CA ASP A 100 -10.05 14.59 1.72
C ASP A 100 -10.46 13.41 2.59
N LEU A 101 -9.49 12.58 2.99
CA LEU A 101 -9.64 11.53 3.97
C LEU A 101 -8.71 11.82 5.15
N PHE A 102 -9.25 11.75 6.35
CA PHE A 102 -8.51 11.88 7.61
C PHE A 102 -8.79 10.66 8.48
N TYR A 103 -7.74 10.03 8.97
CA TYR A 103 -7.82 8.90 9.87
C TYR A 103 -6.89 9.10 11.06
N ASP A 104 -7.46 9.09 12.27
CA ASP A 104 -6.80 9.42 13.54
C ASP A 104 -6.55 8.20 14.44
N GLY A 105 -6.67 6.99 13.89
CA GLY A 105 -6.53 5.72 14.62
C GLY A 105 -7.82 5.21 15.28
N LYS A 106 -8.90 6.00 15.23
CA LYS A 106 -10.21 5.66 15.84
C LYS A 106 -11.36 5.90 14.89
N THR A 107 -11.31 7.00 14.18
CA THR A 107 -12.34 7.42 13.24
C THR A 107 -11.74 7.75 11.89
N VAL A 108 -12.44 7.40 10.83
CA VAL A 108 -12.15 7.91 9.49
C VAL A 108 -13.19 8.96 9.12
N THR A 109 -12.72 10.08 8.62
CA THR A 109 -13.57 11.15 8.07
C THR A 109 -13.26 11.32 6.59
N ILE A 110 -14.31 11.30 5.76
CA ILE A 110 -14.24 11.61 4.34
C ILE A 110 -14.97 12.92 4.11
N PHE A 111 -14.29 13.89 3.54
CA PHE A 111 -14.80 15.23 3.29
C PHE A 111 -14.85 15.53 1.80
N GLY A 112 -16.05 15.70 1.25
CA GLY A 112 -16.27 16.22 -0.08
C GLY A 112 -16.13 17.75 -0.05
N VAL A 113 -15.01 18.23 -0.55
CA VAL A 113 -14.63 19.66 -0.45
C VAL A 113 -15.61 20.54 -1.22
N ASN A 114 -15.98 20.14 -2.43
CA ASN A 114 -16.88 20.89 -3.30
C ASN A 114 -18.30 20.98 -2.73
N GLU A 115 -18.78 19.89 -2.11
CA GLU A 115 -20.12 19.80 -1.52
C GLU A 115 -20.18 20.39 -0.13
N ASN A 116 -19.03 20.64 0.51
CA ASN A 116 -18.88 21.04 1.89
C ASN A 116 -19.62 20.08 2.85
N LYS A 117 -19.47 18.78 2.59
CA LYS A 117 -20.09 17.69 3.38
C LYS A 117 -19.04 16.68 3.81
N TYR A 118 -19.24 16.13 5.00
CA TYR A 118 -18.37 15.07 5.49
C TYR A 118 -19.15 13.93 6.12
N ALA A 119 -18.61 12.72 6.00
CA ALA A 119 -19.03 11.56 6.75
C ALA A 119 -17.91 11.15 7.71
N ARG A 120 -18.27 10.81 8.95
CA ARG A 120 -17.34 10.30 9.96
C ARG A 120 -17.89 9.02 10.51
N VAL A 121 -17.05 7.98 10.55
CA VAL A 121 -17.40 6.66 11.09
C VAL A 121 -16.25 6.13 11.94
N ASP A 122 -16.59 5.26 12.90
CA ASP A 122 -15.59 4.48 13.63
C ASP A 122 -14.84 3.57 12.66
N ALA A 123 -13.55 3.41 12.88
CA ALA A 123 -12.66 2.65 12.03
C ALA A 123 -11.78 1.69 12.85
N PRO A 124 -11.31 0.57 12.24
CA PRO A 124 -10.29 -0.28 12.82
C PRO A 124 -9.01 0.50 13.18
N ASN A 125 -8.20 -0.05 14.09
CA ASN A 125 -7.06 0.62 14.70
C ASN A 125 -5.74 0.48 13.92
N ASN A 126 -5.80 0.30 12.61
CA ASN A 126 -4.63 0.37 11.72
C ASN A 126 -5.05 0.77 10.31
N ILE A 127 -4.10 1.33 9.55
CA ILE A 127 -4.35 1.88 8.21
C ILE A 127 -4.90 0.82 7.25
N GLU A 128 -4.33 -0.39 7.24
CA GLU A 128 -4.74 -1.48 6.35
C GLU A 128 -6.21 -1.85 6.55
N ALA A 129 -6.57 -2.24 7.77
CA ALA A 129 -7.94 -2.64 8.07
C ALA A 129 -8.94 -1.47 7.90
N MET A 130 -8.52 -0.22 8.12
CA MET A 130 -9.34 0.96 7.86
C MET A 130 -9.59 1.13 6.36
N LEU A 131 -8.56 0.99 5.51
CA LEU A 131 -8.72 1.11 4.06
C LEU A 131 -9.58 -0.01 3.48
N ASP A 132 -9.44 -1.24 3.99
CA ASP A 132 -10.28 -2.38 3.61
C ASP A 132 -11.75 -2.12 3.97
N ASP A 133 -12.03 -1.68 5.20
CA ASP A 133 -13.39 -1.36 5.68
C ASP A 133 -14.03 -0.23 4.85
N VAL A 134 -13.28 0.84 4.55
CA VAL A 134 -13.77 1.95 3.73
C VAL A 134 -13.99 1.51 2.28
N SER A 135 -13.07 0.72 1.72
CA SER A 135 -13.20 0.16 0.37
C SER A 135 -14.46 -0.69 0.23
N GLU A 136 -14.74 -1.56 1.20
CA GLU A 136 -15.91 -2.41 1.22
C GLU A 136 -17.21 -1.58 1.35
N ARG A 137 -17.26 -0.65 2.30
CA ARG A 137 -18.46 0.20 2.53
C ARG A 137 -18.80 1.10 1.35
N LEU A 138 -17.77 1.65 0.68
CA LEU A 138 -17.97 2.56 -0.45
C LEU A 138 -17.99 1.85 -1.79
N ASN A 139 -17.62 0.57 -1.84
CA ASN A 139 -17.39 -0.19 -3.08
C ASN A 139 -16.44 0.56 -4.03
N VAL A 140 -15.33 1.05 -3.49
CA VAL A 140 -14.29 1.75 -4.24
C VAL A 140 -12.96 1.01 -4.10
N ASP A 141 -12.12 1.16 -5.11
CA ASP A 141 -10.79 0.59 -5.16
C ASP A 141 -9.74 1.67 -4.83
N PHE A 142 -8.77 1.32 -3.98
CA PHE A 142 -7.64 2.16 -3.59
C PHE A 142 -6.31 1.56 -4.11
N PRO A 143 -5.97 1.72 -5.39
CA PRO A 143 -4.80 1.06 -5.99
C PRO A 143 -3.45 1.40 -5.35
N LEU A 144 -3.39 2.46 -4.53
CA LEU A 144 -2.19 2.86 -3.80
C LEU A 144 -2.15 2.30 -2.36
N ALA A 145 -3.18 1.56 -1.92
CA ALA A 145 -3.28 1.03 -0.56
C ALA A 145 -2.13 0.06 -0.23
N ASP A 146 -1.65 -0.71 -1.21
CA ASP A 146 -0.54 -1.66 -1.02
C ASP A 146 0.73 -0.99 -0.51
N PHE A 147 0.99 0.26 -0.92
CA PHE A 147 2.15 1.04 -0.46
C PHE A 147 1.99 1.55 0.98
N LEU A 148 0.76 1.58 1.50
CA LEU A 148 0.44 2.03 2.85
C LEU A 148 0.43 0.89 3.87
N ASN A 149 0.48 -0.36 3.41
CA ASN A 149 0.51 -1.55 4.25
C ASN A 149 1.77 -1.61 5.13
N VAL A 150 1.72 -2.36 6.24
CA VAL A 150 2.88 -2.58 7.13
C VAL A 150 4.01 -3.33 6.41
N ASP A 151 3.65 -4.25 5.51
CA ASP A 151 4.59 -4.96 4.63
C ASP A 151 4.19 -4.74 3.17
N PRO A 152 4.60 -3.58 2.59
CA PRO A 152 4.21 -3.22 1.22
C PRO A 152 4.65 -4.23 0.17
N GLY A 153 5.81 -4.87 0.37
CA GLY A 153 6.32 -5.86 -0.57
C GLY A 153 5.50 -7.13 -0.59
N LYS A 154 5.07 -7.61 0.58
CA LYS A 154 4.20 -8.77 0.70
C LYS A 154 2.84 -8.49 0.05
N MET A 155 2.27 -7.31 0.29
CA MET A 155 0.98 -6.93 -0.30
C MET A 155 1.10 -6.79 -1.82
N PHE A 156 2.10 -6.09 -2.33
CA PHE A 156 2.34 -5.93 -3.75
C PHE A 156 2.52 -7.27 -4.48
N LEU A 157 3.16 -8.26 -3.84
CA LEU A 157 3.36 -9.59 -4.39
C LEU A 157 2.20 -10.55 -4.09
N SER A 158 1.16 -10.12 -3.39
CA SER A 158 -0.02 -10.95 -3.09
C SER A 158 -0.73 -11.34 -4.40
N GLY A 159 -0.95 -12.64 -4.59
CA GLY A 159 -1.58 -13.16 -5.79
C GLY A 159 -0.73 -13.09 -7.07
N VAL A 160 0.50 -12.60 -7.01
CA VAL A 160 1.43 -12.57 -8.15
C VAL A 160 1.80 -14.00 -8.56
N THR A 161 1.62 -14.33 -9.83
CA THR A 161 1.93 -15.62 -10.42
C THR A 161 3.22 -15.62 -11.25
N SER A 162 3.61 -14.45 -11.75
CA SER A 162 4.89 -14.27 -12.47
C SER A 162 5.37 -12.83 -12.35
N GLY A 163 6.68 -12.64 -12.43
CA GLY A 163 7.29 -11.31 -12.36
C GLY A 163 8.70 -11.29 -12.95
N ARG A 164 9.05 -10.20 -13.62
CA ARG A 164 10.38 -10.02 -14.22
C ARG A 164 10.77 -8.55 -14.28
N GLU A 165 12.07 -8.30 -14.29
CA GLU A 165 12.63 -7.01 -14.72
C GLU A 165 12.59 -6.96 -16.26
N LEU A 166 12.19 -5.81 -16.79
CA LEU A 166 12.26 -5.48 -18.20
C LEU A 166 13.56 -4.73 -18.52
N ASP A 167 13.70 -4.28 -19.78
CA ASP A 167 14.88 -3.54 -20.18
C ASP A 167 15.10 -2.27 -19.32
N PRO A 168 16.37 -1.91 -19.04
CA PRO A 168 16.67 -0.70 -18.29
C PRO A 168 16.07 0.54 -18.94
N VAL A 169 15.52 1.42 -18.12
CA VAL A 169 14.87 2.66 -18.57
C VAL A 169 15.46 3.88 -17.87
N THR A 170 15.16 5.06 -18.42
CA THR A 170 15.50 6.35 -17.82
C THR A 170 14.23 7.18 -17.67
N ILE A 171 14.00 7.70 -16.49
CA ILE A 171 12.89 8.61 -16.18
C ILE A 171 13.50 9.95 -15.77
N ASP A 172 13.15 11.01 -16.48
CA ASP A 172 13.65 12.38 -16.23
C ASP A 172 15.19 12.44 -16.07
N GLY A 173 15.90 11.70 -16.94
CA GLY A 173 17.36 11.62 -16.94
C GLY A 173 17.97 10.73 -15.85
N LYS A 174 17.17 10.07 -15.03
CA LYS A 174 17.64 9.18 -13.96
C LYS A 174 17.38 7.71 -14.30
N PRO A 175 18.33 6.79 -14.04
CA PRO A 175 18.11 5.36 -14.23
C PRO A 175 16.97 4.85 -13.35
N ALA A 176 16.12 3.99 -13.91
CA ALA A 176 15.06 3.30 -13.19
C ALA A 176 15.03 1.81 -13.57
N GLN A 177 14.49 0.99 -12.66
CA GLN A 177 14.14 -0.40 -12.93
C GLN A 177 12.67 -0.45 -13.37
N HIS A 178 12.41 -1.13 -14.47
CA HIS A 178 11.05 -1.38 -14.95
C HIS A 178 10.70 -2.85 -14.69
N LEU A 179 9.70 -3.08 -13.86
CA LEU A 179 9.27 -4.40 -13.44
C LEU A 179 7.86 -4.66 -13.94
N PHE A 180 7.60 -5.89 -14.34
CA PHE A 180 6.29 -6.35 -14.77
C PHE A 180 5.88 -7.58 -13.97
N PHE A 181 4.63 -7.60 -13.49
CA PHE A 181 4.05 -8.71 -12.74
C PHE A 181 2.67 -9.04 -13.28
N SER A 182 2.32 -10.33 -13.27
CA SER A 182 0.95 -10.80 -13.51
C SER A 182 0.40 -11.41 -12.24
N GLN A 183 -0.83 -11.04 -11.89
CA GLN A 183 -1.56 -11.61 -10.75
C GLN A 183 -2.66 -12.54 -11.23
N ALA A 184 -3.06 -13.45 -10.34
CA ALA A 184 -4.28 -14.23 -10.52
C ALA A 184 -5.49 -13.29 -10.70
N GLY A 185 -6.50 -13.73 -11.47
CA GLY A 185 -7.66 -12.87 -11.77
C GLY A 185 -7.47 -11.88 -12.90
N GLY A 186 -6.31 -11.93 -13.59
CA GLY A 186 -6.06 -11.11 -14.80
C GLY A 186 -5.70 -9.66 -14.51
N ILE A 187 -4.98 -9.42 -13.45
CA ILE A 187 -4.39 -8.12 -13.13
C ILE A 187 -2.93 -8.15 -13.53
N ASP A 188 -2.49 -7.14 -14.29
CA ASP A 188 -1.08 -6.88 -14.55
C ASP A 188 -0.63 -5.61 -13.83
N LEU A 189 0.58 -5.67 -13.28
CA LEU A 189 1.21 -4.56 -12.60
C LEU A 189 2.51 -4.23 -13.31
N GLU A 190 2.69 -2.97 -13.64
CA GLU A 190 3.97 -2.42 -14.03
C GLU A 190 4.42 -1.41 -12.99
N VAL A 191 5.65 -1.54 -12.50
CA VAL A 191 6.19 -0.57 -11.55
C VAL A 191 7.59 -0.15 -11.99
N TRP A 192 7.85 1.15 -11.89
CA TRP A 192 9.17 1.73 -12.11
C TRP A 192 9.71 2.20 -10.77
N LEU A 193 10.86 1.66 -10.38
CA LEU A 193 11.56 2.04 -9.16
C LEU A 193 12.82 2.83 -9.53
N ASP A 194 13.16 3.84 -8.76
CA ASP A 194 14.46 4.47 -8.92
C ASP A 194 15.60 3.49 -8.61
N LYS A 195 16.77 3.68 -9.24
CA LYS A 195 17.98 2.86 -9.00
C LYS A 195 18.85 3.42 -7.87
N THR A 196 18.22 3.94 -6.81
CA THR A 196 18.89 4.35 -5.59
C THR A 196 18.73 3.28 -4.51
N GLU A 197 19.38 3.47 -3.35
CA GLU A 197 19.18 2.60 -2.20
C GLU A 197 17.75 2.66 -1.65
N GLN A 198 16.99 3.71 -1.94
CA GLN A 198 15.60 3.84 -1.51
C GLN A 198 14.64 3.04 -2.39
N ALA A 199 14.94 2.87 -3.67
CA ALA A 199 14.10 2.18 -4.64
C ALA A 199 12.63 2.64 -4.57
N THR A 200 12.42 3.97 -4.53
CA THR A 200 11.08 4.54 -4.44
C THR A 200 10.30 4.36 -5.74
N PRO A 201 8.99 4.07 -5.68
CA PRO A 201 8.14 4.04 -6.85
C PRO A 201 8.15 5.39 -7.59
N GLN A 202 8.40 5.34 -8.89
CA GLN A 202 8.31 6.50 -9.78
C GLN A 202 7.02 6.45 -10.60
N ARG A 203 6.60 5.25 -11.00
CA ARG A 203 5.36 5.01 -11.74
C ARG A 203 4.77 3.67 -11.33
N LEU A 204 3.45 3.56 -11.42
CA LEU A 204 2.68 2.33 -11.31
C LEU A 204 1.61 2.32 -12.39
N ILE A 205 1.43 1.17 -13.04
CA ILE A 205 0.25 0.89 -13.87
C ILE A 205 -0.37 -0.41 -13.36
N VAL A 206 -1.68 -0.36 -13.14
CA VAL A 206 -2.51 -1.54 -12.85
C VAL A 206 -3.46 -1.71 -14.03
N THR A 207 -3.44 -2.87 -14.70
CA THR A 207 -4.30 -3.17 -15.83
C THR A 207 -5.20 -4.36 -15.52
N TYR A 208 -6.51 -4.19 -15.67
CA TYR A 208 -7.53 -5.23 -15.45
C TYR A 208 -7.85 -5.93 -16.78
N ARG A 209 -7.00 -6.90 -17.17
CA ARG A 209 -7.05 -7.55 -18.49
C ARG A 209 -8.34 -8.28 -18.82
N LEU A 210 -9.05 -8.79 -17.83
CA LEU A 210 -10.27 -9.57 -18.03
C LEU A 210 -11.54 -8.71 -18.09
N LEU A 211 -11.44 -7.42 -17.79
CA LEU A 211 -12.56 -6.51 -17.90
C LEU A 211 -12.66 -5.94 -19.34
N PRO A 212 -13.87 -5.66 -19.84
CA PRO A 212 -14.06 -5.00 -21.13
C PRO A 212 -13.25 -3.71 -21.21
N GLY A 213 -12.55 -3.49 -22.32
CA GLY A 213 -11.70 -2.34 -22.54
C GLY A 213 -10.43 -2.30 -21.72
N GLN A 214 -10.17 -3.31 -20.93
CA GLN A 214 -8.96 -3.39 -20.10
C GLN A 214 -8.72 -2.10 -19.31
N PRO A 215 -9.66 -1.68 -18.46
CA PRO A 215 -9.50 -0.46 -17.68
C PRO A 215 -8.18 -0.49 -16.91
N SER A 216 -7.62 0.68 -16.70
CA SER A 216 -6.32 0.78 -16.01
C SER A 216 -6.28 1.93 -15.03
N PHE A 217 -5.36 1.82 -14.07
CA PHE A 217 -4.97 2.87 -13.17
C PHE A 217 -3.50 3.17 -13.39
N ILE A 218 -3.16 4.43 -13.57
CA ILE A 218 -1.79 4.91 -13.78
C ILE A 218 -1.47 5.91 -12.67
N ALA A 219 -0.31 5.76 -12.04
CA ALA A 219 0.21 6.72 -11.07
C ALA A 219 1.64 7.13 -11.43
N VAL A 220 1.93 8.43 -11.32
CA VAL A 220 3.26 9.01 -11.40
C VAL A 220 3.55 9.66 -10.06
N PHE A 221 4.55 9.16 -9.34
CA PHE A 221 4.89 9.59 -7.99
C PHE A 221 5.92 10.70 -8.00
N SER A 222 5.84 11.57 -6.99
CA SER A 222 6.81 12.62 -6.70
C SER A 222 6.87 12.92 -5.21
N ASP A 223 7.86 13.71 -4.82
CA ASP A 223 7.99 14.31 -3.49
C ASP A 223 7.95 13.29 -2.33
N TRP A 224 8.55 12.11 -2.54
CA TRP A 224 8.75 11.16 -1.46
C TRP A 224 9.57 11.80 -0.33
N ASN A 225 9.03 11.78 0.88
CA ASN A 225 9.69 12.30 2.07
C ASN A 225 9.56 11.32 3.23
N PHE A 226 10.67 10.71 3.61
CA PHE A 226 10.80 9.77 4.73
C PHE A 226 11.38 10.44 5.99
N SER A 227 11.55 11.76 5.97
CA SER A 227 12.00 12.58 7.10
C SER A 227 10.91 13.53 7.57
N THR A 228 9.67 13.29 7.17
CA THR A 228 8.53 14.07 7.67
C THR A 228 8.23 13.67 9.10
N HIS A 229 7.78 14.63 9.91
CA HIS A 229 7.31 14.41 11.28
C HIS A 229 5.94 15.10 11.41
N PRO A 230 4.88 14.47 10.86
CA PRO A 230 3.56 15.06 10.90
C PRO A 230 3.03 15.15 12.33
N SER A 231 2.33 16.22 12.63
CA SER A 231 1.65 16.36 13.93
C SER A 231 0.33 15.62 13.93
N ASP A 232 -0.17 15.19 15.09
CA ASP A 232 -1.49 14.55 15.23
C ASP A 232 -2.61 15.39 14.62
N ALA A 233 -2.48 16.72 14.64
CA ALA A 233 -3.47 17.63 14.07
C ALA A 233 -3.64 17.45 12.55
N GLU A 234 -2.66 16.91 11.85
CA GLU A 234 -2.70 16.66 10.41
C GLU A 234 -3.65 15.51 10.04
N PHE A 235 -3.93 14.62 11.00
CA PHE A 235 -4.79 13.45 10.82
C PHE A 235 -6.21 13.64 11.37
N VAL A 236 -6.48 14.81 11.99
CA VAL A 236 -7.76 15.11 12.60
C VAL A 236 -8.54 16.11 11.76
N PHE A 237 -9.69 15.68 11.24
CA PHE A 237 -10.57 16.57 10.50
C PHE A 237 -11.19 17.65 11.38
N GLN A 238 -11.02 18.89 10.98
CA GLN A 238 -11.72 20.05 11.57
C GLN A 238 -12.73 20.58 10.54
N PRO A 239 -14.03 20.47 10.83
CA PRO A 239 -15.05 20.91 9.88
C PRO A 239 -14.90 22.40 9.54
N PRO A 240 -14.77 22.77 8.26
CA PRO A 240 -14.79 24.17 7.86
C PRO A 240 -16.18 24.80 8.12
N ALA A 241 -16.24 26.13 8.07
CA ALA A 241 -17.50 26.84 8.31
C ALA A 241 -18.62 26.37 7.37
N GLY A 242 -19.76 26.02 7.92
CA GLY A 242 -20.93 25.55 7.16
C GLY A 242 -20.86 24.11 6.68
N ALA A 243 -19.83 23.35 7.00
CA ALA A 243 -19.74 21.94 6.66
C ALA A 243 -20.86 21.14 7.33
N LYS A 244 -21.46 20.21 6.58
CA LYS A 244 -22.58 19.38 7.06
C LYS A 244 -22.16 17.94 7.18
N GLN A 245 -22.40 17.33 8.34
CA GLN A 245 -22.23 15.89 8.51
C GLN A 245 -23.36 15.16 7.79
N VAL A 246 -23.00 14.09 7.08
CA VAL A 246 -23.92 13.18 6.40
C VAL A 246 -23.55 11.73 6.78
N GLU A 247 -24.43 10.78 6.49
CA GLU A 247 -24.11 9.35 6.61
C GLU A 247 -23.17 8.93 5.47
N LEU A 248 -22.24 8.03 5.79
CA LEU A 248 -21.38 7.41 4.76
C LEU A 248 -22.24 6.41 3.97
N GLN A 249 -22.40 6.67 2.69
CA GLN A 249 -23.18 5.84 1.79
C GLN A 249 -22.34 5.48 0.57
N ALA A 250 -22.44 4.22 0.12
CA ALA A 250 -21.87 3.81 -1.15
C ALA A 250 -22.46 4.65 -2.29
N PRO A 251 -21.68 4.96 -3.35
CA PRO A 251 -22.18 5.65 -4.52
C PRO A 251 -23.37 4.86 -5.10
N GLN A 252 -24.52 5.52 -5.24
CA GLN A 252 -25.64 4.91 -5.93
C GLN A 252 -25.25 4.71 -7.39
N LYS A 253 -25.32 3.46 -7.91
CA LYS A 253 -25.25 3.23 -9.34
C LYS A 253 -26.36 4.07 -9.98
N LYS A 254 -25.99 5.05 -10.82
CA LYS A 254 -26.98 5.68 -11.70
C LYS A 254 -27.55 4.55 -12.58
N GLU A 255 -28.81 4.21 -12.38
CA GLU A 255 -29.52 3.38 -13.34
C GLU A 255 -29.49 4.15 -14.67
N SER A 256 -28.79 3.57 -15.65
CA SER A 256 -28.84 4.02 -17.03
C SER A 256 -30.29 3.86 -17.52
N LYS A 257 -30.94 4.99 -17.79
CA LYS A 257 -32.24 4.99 -18.49
C LYS A 257 -32.05 4.75 -19.97
#